data_94b0be45e41161f3336ce80b0ef0217a
#
_entry.id   94b0be45e41161f3336ce80b0ef0217a
#
_cell.length_a   1.000
_cell.length_b   1.000
_cell.length_c   1.000
_cell.angle_alpha   90.00
_cell.angle_beta   90.00
_cell.angle_gamma   90.00
#
_symmetry.space_group_name_H-M   'P 1'
#
loop_
_entity.id
_entity.type
_entity.pdbx_description
1 polymer ?
#
loop_
_entity_poly.entity_id
_entity_poly.type
_entity_poly.pdbx_seq_one_letter_code
_entity_poly.pdbx_strand_id
1 'polypeptide(L)'
;MNLLKRLTILMLSLVLLLSCFAVSASAAGTVLYGIGFVNTNSLRLRSDATVNSKILATAPQNDCVVIISQHGDWYKVNYNLQEGYMHKSYLDVLTRENAELGYGVINGSSVNVRAGAGTGSRSVAVASKGSKCYILGLNNGWF
;
A
#
# COMPACT_ATOMS: atom_id res chain seq x y z
N MET A 1 -6.08 53.11 -29.73
CA MET A 1 -5.87 51.66 -29.76
C MET A 1 -7.15 51.00 -30.24
N ASN A 2 -7.12 50.39 -31.42
CA ASN A 2 -8.34 49.92 -32.12
C ASN A 2 -9.01 48.78 -31.37
N LEU A 3 -10.33 48.74 -31.46
CA LEU A 3 -11.19 47.73 -30.81
C LEU A 3 -10.69 46.29 -31.07
N LEU A 4 -10.16 46.03 -32.26
CA LEU A 4 -9.59 44.74 -32.65
C LEU A 4 -8.37 44.36 -31.80
N LYS A 5 -7.47 45.31 -31.49
CA LYS A 5 -6.28 45.04 -30.60
C LYS A 5 -6.68 44.81 -29.18
N ARG A 6 -7.76 45.42 -28.68
CA ARG A 6 -8.30 45.15 -27.34
C ARG A 6 -8.93 43.76 -27.25
N LEU A 7 -9.62 43.32 -28.31
CA LEU A 7 -10.22 41.96 -28.36
C LEU A 7 -9.16 40.87 -28.42
N THR A 8 -8.07 41.06 -29.17
CA THR A 8 -6.96 40.09 -29.25
C THR A 8 -6.19 40.00 -27.93
N ILE A 9 -5.99 41.09 -27.21
CA ILE A 9 -5.35 41.09 -25.89
C ILE A 9 -6.23 40.38 -24.86
N LEU A 10 -7.56 40.61 -24.91
CA LEU A 10 -8.50 39.92 -24.00
C LEU A 10 -8.58 38.41 -24.29
N MET A 11 -8.57 38.00 -25.54
CA MET A 11 -8.54 36.58 -25.91
C MET A 11 -7.22 35.91 -25.53
N LEU A 12 -6.10 36.58 -25.68
CA LEU A 12 -4.79 36.07 -25.30
C LEU A 12 -4.63 35.93 -23.78
N SER A 13 -5.19 36.85 -23.00
CA SER A 13 -5.19 36.76 -21.54
C SER A 13 -6.11 35.66 -21.01
N LEU A 14 -7.24 35.40 -21.70
CA LEU A 14 -8.17 34.33 -21.33
C LEU A 14 -7.55 32.94 -21.60
N VAL A 15 -6.79 32.79 -22.71
CA VAL A 15 -6.07 31.55 -23.01
C VAL A 15 -4.93 31.28 -22.03
N LEU A 16 -4.25 32.33 -21.54
CA LEU A 16 -3.19 32.17 -20.52
C LEU A 16 -3.72 31.78 -19.14
N LEU A 17 -4.95 32.20 -18.80
CA LEU A 17 -5.58 31.84 -17.51
C LEU A 17 -6.14 30.42 -17.47
N LEU A 18 -6.38 29.79 -18.64
CA LEU A 18 -6.89 28.42 -18.73
C LEU A 18 -5.79 27.35 -18.63
N SER A 19 -4.51 27.72 -18.70
CA SER A 19 -3.38 26.77 -18.70
C SER A 19 -2.81 26.46 -17.31
N CYS A 20 -3.39 26.96 -16.22
CA CYS A 20 -2.80 26.86 -14.87
C CYS A 20 -3.53 25.89 -13.93
N PHE A 21 -4.46 25.07 -14.43
CA PHE A 21 -4.97 23.93 -13.66
C PHE A 21 -4.37 22.63 -14.20
N ALA A 22 -3.05 22.49 -14.07
CA ALA A 22 -2.49 21.16 -13.96
C ALA A 22 -2.96 20.60 -12.61
N VAL A 23 -4.13 19.98 -12.61
CA VAL A 23 -4.50 19.05 -11.54
C VAL A 23 -3.43 17.96 -11.60
N SER A 24 -2.49 18.00 -10.64
CA SER A 24 -1.64 16.86 -10.37
C SER A 24 -2.59 15.74 -9.96
N ALA A 25 -3.01 14.93 -10.91
CA ALA A 25 -3.62 13.66 -10.62
C ALA A 25 -2.55 12.89 -9.84
N SER A 26 -2.69 12.88 -8.53
CA SER A 26 -2.00 11.90 -7.69
C SER A 26 -2.34 10.56 -8.32
N ALA A 27 -1.36 9.89 -8.89
CA ALA A 27 -1.56 8.58 -9.46
C ALA A 27 -2.06 7.70 -8.32
N ALA A 28 -3.39 7.50 -8.28
CA ALA A 28 -3.97 6.53 -7.38
C ALA A 28 -3.26 5.21 -7.69
N GLY A 29 -2.49 4.70 -6.74
CA GLY A 29 -1.76 3.45 -6.94
C GLY A 29 -2.74 2.38 -7.39
N THR A 30 -2.34 1.60 -8.38
CA THR A 30 -3.14 0.45 -8.80
C THR A 30 -3.37 -0.44 -7.58
N VAL A 31 -4.62 -0.68 -7.25
CA VAL A 31 -4.96 -1.57 -6.13
C VAL A 31 -4.57 -2.99 -6.56
N LEU A 32 -3.65 -3.58 -5.82
CA LEU A 32 -3.13 -4.91 -6.07
C LEU A 32 -3.14 -5.66 -4.74
N TYR A 33 -4.07 -6.59 -4.57
CA TYR A 33 -4.06 -7.45 -3.40
C TYR A 33 -3.22 -8.70 -3.69
N GLY A 34 -2.29 -9.02 -2.81
CA GLY A 34 -1.42 -10.16 -2.98
C GLY A 34 -0.56 -10.42 -1.76
N ILE A 35 0.27 -11.43 -1.88
CA ILE A 35 1.28 -11.77 -0.89
C ILE A 35 2.64 -11.60 -1.55
N GLY A 36 3.57 -10.94 -0.88
CA GLY A 36 4.97 -10.86 -1.28
C GLY A 36 5.86 -11.61 -0.31
N PHE A 37 6.86 -12.31 -0.84
CA PHE A 37 7.92 -12.89 -0.04
C PHE A 37 9.21 -12.12 -0.27
N VAL A 38 9.87 -11.76 0.82
CA VAL A 38 11.15 -11.03 0.76
C VAL A 38 12.22 -11.91 0.14
N ASN A 39 12.80 -11.49 -0.99
CA ASN A 39 13.82 -12.24 -1.74
C ASN A 39 15.26 -11.73 -1.54
N THR A 40 15.47 -10.88 -0.54
CA THR A 40 16.78 -10.35 -0.13
C THR A 40 17.01 -10.57 1.35
N ASN A 41 18.27 -10.55 1.79
CA ASN A 41 18.62 -10.82 3.20
C ASN A 41 17.95 -9.85 4.19
N SER A 42 17.64 -8.63 3.75
CA SER A 42 17.09 -7.60 4.63
C SER A 42 16.39 -6.52 3.81
N LEU A 43 15.07 -6.44 3.93
CA LEU A 43 14.24 -5.46 3.23
C LEU A 43 13.64 -4.46 4.22
N ARG A 44 13.79 -3.19 3.94
CA ARG A 44 13.29 -2.11 4.81
C ARG A 44 11.84 -1.79 4.48
N LEU A 45 10.99 -1.80 5.51
CA LEU A 45 9.68 -1.16 5.49
C LEU A 45 9.88 0.34 5.74
N ARG A 46 9.35 1.18 4.88
CA ARG A 46 9.55 2.63 4.92
C ARG A 46 8.22 3.37 5.08
N SER A 47 8.29 4.58 5.63
CA SER A 47 7.10 5.42 5.84
C SER A 47 6.53 5.98 4.53
N ASP A 48 7.32 6.02 3.46
CA ASP A 48 6.90 6.53 2.16
C ASP A 48 7.65 5.81 1.03
N ALA A 49 7.14 5.93 -0.20
CA ALA A 49 7.66 5.29 -1.42
C ALA A 49 8.97 5.93 -1.92
N THR A 50 9.95 6.08 -1.06
CA THR A 50 11.27 6.65 -1.36
C THR A 50 12.36 6.10 -0.44
N VAL A 51 13.58 6.01 -0.98
CA VAL A 51 14.75 5.54 -0.21
C VAL A 51 15.16 6.47 0.93
N ASN A 52 14.75 7.73 0.88
CA ASN A 52 15.10 8.75 1.87
C ASN A 52 14.08 8.83 3.03
N SER A 53 12.98 8.09 2.97
CA SER A 53 11.97 8.10 4.01
C SER A 53 12.40 7.29 5.24
N LYS A 54 11.74 7.56 6.37
CA LYS A 54 12.00 6.87 7.65
C LYS A 54 11.81 5.36 7.50
N ILE A 55 12.75 4.59 8.06
CA ILE A 55 12.63 3.15 8.20
C ILE A 55 11.73 2.85 9.40
N LEU A 56 10.67 2.08 9.16
CA LEU A 56 9.69 1.65 10.17
C LEU A 56 10.03 0.30 10.75
N ALA A 57 10.48 -0.63 9.88
CA ALA A 57 10.85 -2.00 10.24
C ALA A 57 11.83 -2.56 9.21
N THR A 58 12.35 -3.75 9.48
CA THR A 58 13.20 -4.50 8.57
C THR A 58 12.70 -5.95 8.54
N ALA A 59 12.45 -6.47 7.34
CA ALA A 59 12.00 -7.82 7.09
C ALA A 59 13.18 -8.70 6.63
N PRO A 60 13.44 -9.84 7.26
CA PRO A 60 14.43 -10.81 6.80
C PRO A 60 13.96 -11.53 5.53
N GLN A 61 14.87 -12.25 4.88
CA GLN A 61 14.57 -13.07 3.72
C GLN A 61 13.51 -14.13 4.05
N ASN A 62 12.63 -14.38 3.07
CA ASN A 62 11.48 -15.28 3.14
C ASN A 62 10.33 -14.83 4.05
N ASP A 63 10.42 -13.65 4.67
CA ASP A 63 9.26 -13.11 5.37
C ASP A 63 8.15 -12.74 4.38
N CYS A 64 6.92 -12.94 4.85
CA CYS A 64 5.71 -12.66 4.09
C CYS A 64 5.18 -11.27 4.40
N VAL A 65 4.79 -10.55 3.37
CA VAL A 65 4.12 -9.24 3.47
C VAL A 65 2.79 -9.28 2.70
N VAL A 66 1.82 -8.50 3.15
CA VAL A 66 0.56 -8.32 2.44
C VAL A 66 0.67 -7.09 1.55
N ILE A 67 0.49 -7.26 0.24
CA ILE A 67 0.53 -6.16 -0.73
C ILE A 67 -0.86 -5.55 -0.84
N ILE A 68 -0.92 -4.21 -0.68
CA ILE A 68 -2.15 -3.42 -0.70
C ILE A 68 -2.31 -2.71 -2.04
N SER A 69 -1.25 -2.06 -2.51
CA SER A 69 -1.25 -1.28 -3.74
C SER A 69 0.16 -1.09 -4.28
N GLN A 70 0.26 -0.72 -5.56
CA GLN A 70 1.52 -0.39 -6.20
C GLN A 70 1.62 1.12 -6.43
N HIS A 71 2.79 1.69 -6.11
CA HIS A 71 3.15 3.08 -6.31
C HIS A 71 4.51 3.16 -7.04
N GLY A 72 4.48 3.15 -8.36
CA GLY A 72 5.70 3.11 -9.17
C GLY A 72 6.52 1.86 -8.91
N ASP A 73 7.74 2.03 -8.39
CA ASP A 73 8.64 0.92 -8.01
C ASP A 73 8.46 0.44 -6.56
N TRP A 74 7.45 0.90 -5.88
CA TRP A 74 7.15 0.55 -4.50
C TRP A 74 5.79 -0.14 -4.39
N TYR A 75 5.71 -1.10 -3.46
CA TYR A 75 4.44 -1.59 -2.97
C TYR A 75 4.12 -0.96 -1.63
N LYS A 76 2.89 -0.48 -1.47
CA LYS A 76 2.32 -0.26 -0.15
C LYS A 76 1.99 -1.64 0.40
N VAL A 77 2.50 -1.95 1.57
CA VAL A 77 2.37 -3.27 2.20
C VAL A 77 1.95 -3.16 3.65
N ASN A 78 1.40 -4.26 4.18
CA ASN A 78 1.32 -4.48 5.61
C ASN A 78 2.32 -5.58 6.00
N TYR A 79 3.19 -5.27 6.93
CA TYR A 79 4.16 -6.18 7.49
C TYR A 79 4.09 -6.13 9.02
N ASN A 80 3.82 -7.26 9.65
CA ASN A 80 3.64 -7.36 11.11
C ASN A 80 2.66 -6.32 11.69
N LEU A 81 1.52 -6.14 11.03
CA LEU A 81 0.46 -5.18 11.38
C LEU A 81 0.86 -3.71 11.24
N GLN A 82 1.98 -3.42 10.59
CA GLN A 82 2.44 -2.08 10.29
C GLN A 82 2.38 -1.80 8.79
N GLU A 83 1.69 -0.73 8.39
CA GLU A 83 1.67 -0.28 7.00
C GLU A 83 2.92 0.54 6.66
N GLY A 84 3.37 0.39 5.43
CA GLY A 84 4.50 1.14 4.89
C GLY A 84 4.77 0.75 3.44
N TYR A 85 5.97 1.06 2.98
CA TYR A 85 6.38 0.84 1.60
C TYR A 85 7.62 -0.03 1.54
N MET A 86 7.60 -1.01 0.63
CA MET A 86 8.75 -1.84 0.28
C MET A 86 9.00 -1.79 -1.22
N HIS A 87 10.26 -1.79 -1.62
CA HIS A 87 10.63 -1.73 -3.04
C HIS A 87 10.32 -3.06 -3.72
N LYS A 88 9.58 -3.00 -4.85
CA LYS A 88 9.02 -4.17 -5.54
C LYS A 88 10.05 -5.19 -6.01
N SER A 89 11.27 -4.74 -6.38
CA SER A 89 12.35 -5.62 -6.86
C SER A 89 12.84 -6.62 -5.81
N TYR A 90 12.49 -6.42 -4.55
CA TYR A 90 12.90 -7.27 -3.44
C TYR A 90 11.75 -8.11 -2.87
N LEU A 91 10.68 -8.26 -3.65
CA LEU A 91 9.51 -9.06 -3.29
C LEU A 91 9.14 -10.00 -4.43
N ASP A 92 9.09 -11.29 -4.14
CA ASP A 92 8.46 -12.28 -5.01
C ASP A 92 6.97 -12.28 -4.75
N VAL A 93 6.18 -11.88 -5.74
CA VAL A 93 4.77 -11.56 -5.55
C VAL A 93 3.88 -12.67 -6.08
N LEU A 94 2.97 -13.15 -5.23
CA LEU A 94 1.85 -13.99 -5.60
C LEU A 94 0.57 -13.14 -5.61
N THR A 95 0.14 -12.72 -6.79
CA THR A 95 -1.15 -12.07 -6.98
C THR A 95 -2.25 -13.12 -7.00
N ARG A 96 -3.30 -12.94 -6.23
CA ARG A 96 -4.54 -13.69 -6.38
C ARG A 96 -5.52 -12.85 -7.18
N GLU A 97 -5.87 -13.29 -8.37
CA GLU A 97 -7.09 -12.86 -9.02
C GLU A 97 -8.26 -13.25 -8.11
N ASN A 98 -9.05 -12.27 -7.68
CA ASN A 98 -10.23 -12.42 -6.81
C ASN A 98 -9.97 -12.70 -5.30
N ALA A 99 -8.85 -12.33 -4.73
CA ALA A 99 -8.66 -12.38 -3.27
C ALA A 99 -9.28 -11.16 -2.55
N GLU A 100 -10.48 -10.75 -2.92
CA GLU A 100 -11.26 -9.74 -2.22
C GLU A 100 -11.94 -10.34 -1.00
N LEU A 101 -11.20 -10.71 0.02
CA LEU A 101 -11.81 -11.09 1.27
C LEU A 101 -11.97 -9.91 2.22
N GLY A 102 -11.34 -8.80 1.88
CA GLY A 102 -11.62 -7.52 2.49
C GLY A 102 -10.63 -7.10 3.57
N TYR A 103 -11.05 -6.10 4.26
CA TYR A 103 -10.32 -5.38 5.29
C TYR A 103 -10.95 -5.71 6.64
N GLY A 104 -10.14 -6.20 7.56
CA GLY A 104 -10.57 -6.55 8.90
C GLY A 104 -10.07 -5.56 9.94
N VAL A 105 -10.83 -5.42 11.02
CA VAL A 105 -10.42 -4.71 12.24
C VAL A 105 -10.50 -5.67 13.41
N ILE A 106 -9.43 -5.78 14.17
CA ILE A 106 -9.39 -6.62 15.37
C ILE A 106 -10.36 -6.04 16.41
N ASN A 107 -11.33 -6.81 16.83
CA ASN A 107 -12.33 -6.41 17.82
C ASN A 107 -12.02 -6.92 19.23
N GLY A 108 -11.17 -7.94 19.37
CA GLY A 108 -10.70 -8.45 20.66
C GLY A 108 -9.56 -7.63 21.26
N SER A 109 -9.45 -7.56 22.57
CA SER A 109 -8.41 -6.79 23.28
C SER A 109 -7.01 -7.28 22.93
N SER A 110 -6.87 -8.60 22.69
CA SER A 110 -5.60 -9.26 22.39
C SER A 110 -5.91 -10.52 21.60
N VAL A 111 -5.57 -10.53 20.31
CA VAL A 111 -5.86 -11.64 19.40
C VAL A 111 -4.53 -12.24 18.92
N ASN A 112 -4.31 -13.52 19.16
CA ASN A 112 -3.13 -14.21 18.67
C ASN A 112 -3.18 -14.35 17.13
N VAL A 113 -2.17 -13.83 16.47
CA VAL A 113 -1.89 -14.13 15.07
C VAL A 113 -1.05 -15.39 15.04
N ARG A 114 -1.51 -16.42 14.30
CA ARG A 114 -0.91 -17.75 14.35
C ARG A 114 -0.30 -18.14 13.01
N ALA A 115 0.70 -19.00 13.05
CA ALA A 115 1.36 -19.51 11.85
C ALA A 115 0.47 -20.45 11.01
N GLY A 116 -0.66 -20.88 11.53
CA GLY A 116 -1.61 -21.76 10.83
C GLY A 116 -3.01 -21.68 11.44
N ALA A 117 -3.99 -22.21 10.71
CA ALA A 117 -5.40 -22.19 11.04
C ALA A 117 -5.74 -23.19 12.18
N GLY A 118 -5.50 -22.79 13.40
CA GLY A 118 -5.81 -23.60 14.59
C GLY A 118 -5.17 -23.08 15.87
N THR A 119 -5.82 -23.35 17.00
CA THR A 119 -5.35 -22.92 18.33
C THR A 119 -4.03 -23.57 18.75
N GLY A 120 -3.73 -24.76 18.22
CA GLY A 120 -2.46 -25.46 18.44
C GLY A 120 -1.28 -24.89 17.63
N SER A 121 -1.53 -24.03 16.65
CA SER A 121 -0.46 -23.40 15.87
C SER A 121 0.26 -22.34 16.68
N ARG A 122 1.59 -22.23 16.47
CA ARG A 122 2.44 -21.25 17.14
C ARG A 122 1.91 -19.82 16.93
N SER A 123 1.80 -19.03 17.99
CA SER A 123 1.55 -17.60 17.89
C SER A 123 2.79 -16.90 17.34
N VAL A 124 2.61 -16.10 16.29
CA VAL A 124 3.68 -15.33 15.64
C VAL A 124 3.63 -13.86 16.02
N ALA A 125 2.44 -13.37 16.41
CA ALA A 125 2.22 -12.01 16.89
C ALA A 125 0.95 -11.95 17.75
N VAL A 126 0.75 -10.82 18.42
CA VAL A 126 -0.50 -10.48 19.12
C VAL A 126 -1.02 -9.18 18.57
N ALA A 127 -2.25 -9.20 18.06
CA ALA A 127 -2.92 -8.02 17.54
C ALA A 127 -3.83 -7.39 18.61
N SER A 128 -3.69 -6.09 18.81
CA SER A 128 -4.52 -5.32 19.73
C SER A 128 -5.85 -4.92 19.10
N LYS A 129 -6.83 -4.60 19.92
CA LYS A 129 -8.11 -4.06 19.46
C LYS A 129 -7.90 -2.82 18.60
N GLY A 130 -8.58 -2.76 17.45
CA GLY A 130 -8.48 -1.67 16.48
C GLY A 130 -7.35 -1.84 15.46
N SER A 131 -6.45 -2.84 15.62
CA SER A 131 -5.48 -3.16 14.59
C SER A 131 -6.17 -3.57 13.30
N LYS A 132 -5.62 -3.10 12.18
CA LYS A 132 -6.15 -3.34 10.84
C LYS A 132 -5.41 -4.51 10.22
N CYS A 133 -6.13 -5.34 9.48
CA CYS A 133 -5.57 -6.48 8.75
C CYS A 133 -6.21 -6.61 7.38
N TYR A 134 -5.49 -7.24 6.44
CA TYR A 134 -6.04 -7.62 5.16
C TYR A 134 -6.33 -9.12 5.19
N ILE A 135 -7.55 -9.48 4.81
CA ILE A 135 -8.01 -10.87 4.81
C ILE A 135 -7.73 -11.44 3.42
N LEU A 136 -6.86 -12.43 3.35
CA LEU A 136 -6.45 -13.08 2.10
C LEU A 136 -7.18 -14.40 1.85
N GLY A 137 -7.80 -14.97 2.86
CA GLY A 137 -8.47 -16.25 2.76
C GLY A 137 -9.21 -16.62 4.03
N LEU A 138 -10.10 -17.58 3.89
CA LEU A 138 -10.81 -18.22 5.02
C LEU A 138 -10.52 -19.72 4.95
N ASN A 139 -10.03 -20.28 6.03
CA ASN A 139 -9.76 -21.70 6.17
C ASN A 139 -10.29 -22.21 7.53
N ASN A 140 -11.31 -23.08 7.50
CA ASN A 140 -11.93 -23.68 8.69
C ASN A 140 -12.27 -22.65 9.80
N GLY A 141 -12.83 -21.50 9.43
CA GLY A 141 -13.18 -20.44 10.37
C GLY A 141 -12.02 -19.54 10.82
N TRP A 142 -10.83 -19.70 10.21
CA TRP A 142 -9.66 -18.85 10.41
C TRP A 142 -9.38 -17.99 9.18
N PHE A 143 -9.11 -16.73 9.41
CA PHE A 143 -8.69 -15.80 8.38
C PHE A 143 -7.17 -15.76 8.25
#